data_c52ddb7e5434823aad34890f5549fbad
#
_entry.id   c52ddb7e5434823aad34890f5549fbad
#
_cell.length_a   1.000
_cell.length_b   1.000
_cell.length_c   1.000
_cell.angle_alpha   90.00
_cell.angle_beta   90.00
_cell.angle_gamma   90.00
#
_symmetry.space_group_name_H-M   'P 1'
#
loop_
_entity.id
_entity.type
_entity.pdbx_description
1 polymer ?
#
loop_
_entity_poly.entity_id
_entity_poly.type
_entity_poly.pdbx_seq_one_letter_code
_entity_poly.pdbx_strand_id
1 'polypeptide(L)'
;MKRTKRVIALLLAAILAVGCLGFAAYAIDGATDKTPTVIFDNKTKEFRFENVSNYTDETGTRKYPDLFQNFKNVMPGDSVQQYIRVKVENAGLDTVKIMLRSGNTNEDCAKLLGMKVITDAEGNETWEPDRTIEHPATLTTVVNGLDGKEHTFTEWLQEKKRVIFNEGTDDQETFVYSGDLGEGVYLGAYSGETERNVSVVLSIPKEAGNELQGLTAEMDWIFTAEVIPYTPPHEDIPDEPTPTLDTVNHFAYIIGRKDGLVHPEAPITRAEVATIFFRMLTDESREQLWSQSNPYADVAPNMWCNAAVSTMTVGGIVQGYPDGSFRPRANITRAEFAAMAVRFFDVEYDGPDLFSDTTGHWASDLINKAASAGIILGFKDGTFRPDQDITRAEAIAIFNRVLGRAPDKDHLLPDMITWPDNMDTNAWYYANMQEATNSHDYDRVKAADGTEYEVWTKLLPVRDWAAFETEWATAGSAKNPGEIFSSN
;
A
#
# COMPACT_ATOMS: atom_id res chain seq x y z
N MET A 1 40.54 -20.78 -20.57
CA MET A 1 39.79 -21.48 -19.52
C MET A 1 38.46 -20.83 -19.11
N LYS A 2 38.06 -19.63 -19.61
CA LYS A 2 36.77 -18.99 -19.27
C LYS A 2 35.61 -19.27 -20.25
N ARG A 3 35.90 -19.85 -21.42
CA ARG A 3 34.86 -20.15 -22.43
C ARG A 3 34.15 -21.50 -22.23
N THR A 4 34.80 -22.48 -21.61
CA THR A 4 34.25 -23.83 -21.43
C THR A 4 33.19 -23.90 -20.32
N LYS A 5 33.27 -23.03 -19.31
CA LYS A 5 32.27 -22.99 -18.24
C LYS A 5 30.91 -22.39 -18.66
N ARG A 6 30.88 -21.50 -19.67
CA ARG A 6 29.63 -20.92 -20.21
C ARG A 6 28.84 -21.88 -21.10
N VAL A 7 29.55 -22.78 -21.79
CA VAL A 7 28.92 -23.79 -22.67
C VAL A 7 28.26 -24.91 -21.87
N ILE A 8 28.87 -25.30 -20.74
CA ILE A 8 28.31 -26.33 -19.85
C ILE A 8 27.06 -25.81 -19.09
N ALA A 9 27.05 -24.55 -18.67
CA ALA A 9 25.88 -23.95 -18.04
C ALA A 9 24.68 -23.76 -19.02
N LEU A 10 24.96 -23.47 -20.29
CA LEU A 10 23.94 -23.39 -21.33
C LEU A 10 23.38 -24.77 -21.74
N LEU A 11 24.19 -25.82 -21.70
CA LEU A 11 23.76 -27.20 -21.99
C LEU A 11 22.92 -27.80 -20.83
N LEU A 12 23.25 -27.49 -19.58
CA LEU A 12 22.45 -27.89 -18.42
C LEU A 12 21.11 -27.13 -18.37
N ALA A 13 21.10 -25.83 -18.71
CA ALA A 13 19.86 -25.06 -18.82
C ALA A 13 18.98 -25.55 -19.99
N ALA A 14 19.58 -26.02 -21.11
CA ALA A 14 18.84 -26.58 -22.24
C ALA A 14 18.27 -27.97 -21.94
N ILE A 15 18.92 -28.78 -21.13
CA ILE A 15 18.42 -30.11 -20.73
C ILE A 15 17.29 -30.00 -19.69
N LEU A 16 17.37 -29.04 -18.78
CA LEU A 16 16.28 -28.69 -17.87
C LEU A 16 15.08 -28.07 -18.62
N ALA A 17 15.33 -27.25 -19.64
CA ALA A 17 14.26 -26.65 -20.46
C ALA A 17 13.51 -27.69 -21.31
N VAL A 18 14.14 -28.80 -21.71
CA VAL A 18 13.46 -29.88 -22.49
C VAL A 18 12.62 -30.79 -21.61
N GLY A 19 12.98 -30.95 -20.33
CA GLY A 19 12.14 -31.64 -19.33
C GLY A 19 10.89 -30.85 -18.92
N CYS A 20 11.01 -29.51 -18.84
CA CYS A 20 9.92 -28.60 -18.46
C CYS A 20 8.98 -28.23 -19.60
N LEU A 21 9.36 -28.42 -20.88
CA LEU A 21 8.54 -28.04 -22.04
C LEU A 21 7.24 -28.86 -22.19
N GLY A 22 7.05 -29.93 -21.39
CA GLY A 22 5.79 -30.66 -21.31
C GLY A 22 4.75 -30.03 -20.38
N PHE A 23 5.17 -29.23 -19.39
CA PHE A 23 4.30 -28.66 -18.36
C PHE A 23 4.14 -27.13 -18.44
N ALA A 24 5.10 -26.43 -18.98
CA ALA A 24 5.05 -24.96 -19.11
C ALA A 24 4.03 -24.44 -20.15
N ALA A 25 3.40 -25.33 -20.93
CA ALA A 25 2.39 -24.94 -21.92
C ALA A 25 0.95 -24.97 -21.39
N TYR A 26 0.74 -25.48 -20.15
CA TYR A 26 -0.55 -25.33 -19.46
C TYR A 26 -0.48 -24.13 -18.53
N ALA A 27 -0.28 -22.97 -19.12
CA ALA A 27 -0.40 -21.72 -18.42
C ALA A 27 -1.78 -21.62 -17.75
N ILE A 28 -1.83 -21.58 -16.44
CA ILE A 28 -2.32 -20.51 -15.60
C ILE A 28 -3.75 -19.93 -15.94
N ASP A 29 -4.33 -20.28 -17.07
CA ASP A 29 -5.69 -19.90 -17.46
C ASP A 29 -6.76 -20.94 -17.08
N GLY A 30 -6.39 -21.96 -16.29
CA GLY A 30 -7.28 -23.05 -15.89
C GLY A 30 -8.18 -22.73 -14.68
N ALA A 31 -8.05 -21.58 -14.06
CA ALA A 31 -8.92 -21.18 -12.96
C ALA A 31 -10.31 -20.79 -13.49
N THR A 32 -11.34 -21.44 -12.96
CA THR A 32 -12.75 -21.19 -13.30
C THR A 32 -13.47 -20.58 -12.11
N ASP A 33 -14.75 -20.18 -12.29
CA ASP A 33 -15.59 -19.70 -11.17
C ASP A 33 -15.80 -20.75 -10.07
N LYS A 34 -15.45 -22.02 -10.34
CA LYS A 34 -15.51 -23.14 -9.37
C LYS A 34 -14.17 -23.50 -8.75
N THR A 35 -13.12 -22.73 -9.06
CA THR A 35 -11.78 -22.98 -8.47
C THR A 35 -11.83 -22.76 -6.96
N PRO A 36 -11.32 -23.69 -6.15
CA PRO A 36 -11.15 -23.49 -4.72
C PRO A 36 -10.45 -22.17 -4.45
N THR A 37 -11.04 -21.35 -3.59
CA THR A 37 -10.56 -20.00 -3.36
C THR A 37 -10.29 -19.78 -1.88
N VAL A 38 -9.11 -19.29 -1.56
CA VAL A 38 -8.68 -18.85 -0.23
C VAL A 38 -8.71 -17.34 -0.23
N ILE A 39 -9.48 -16.74 0.66
CA ILE A 39 -9.67 -15.30 0.75
C ILE A 39 -9.20 -14.83 2.11
N PHE A 40 -8.27 -13.90 2.13
CA PHE A 40 -7.92 -13.14 3.32
C PHE A 40 -8.65 -11.80 3.29
N ASP A 41 -9.46 -11.54 4.30
CA ASP A 41 -10.12 -10.24 4.48
C ASP A 41 -9.26 -9.38 5.41
N ASN A 42 -8.62 -8.33 4.87
CA ASN A 42 -7.73 -7.45 5.63
C ASN A 42 -8.47 -6.62 6.69
N LYS A 43 -9.79 -6.46 6.55
CA LYS A 43 -10.59 -5.73 7.55
C LYS A 43 -10.87 -6.57 8.81
N THR A 44 -11.23 -7.85 8.63
CA THR A 44 -11.51 -8.76 9.76
C THR A 44 -10.27 -9.52 10.22
N LYS A 45 -9.17 -9.50 9.42
CA LYS A 45 -7.94 -10.26 9.63
C LYS A 45 -8.18 -11.78 9.65
N GLU A 46 -9.18 -12.24 8.91
CA GLU A 46 -9.59 -13.65 8.89
C GLU A 46 -9.48 -14.24 7.49
N PHE A 47 -9.20 -15.55 7.44
CA PHE A 47 -9.28 -16.35 6.23
C PHE A 47 -10.66 -16.97 6.09
N ARG A 48 -11.18 -16.99 4.86
CA ARG A 48 -12.36 -17.76 4.49
C ARG A 48 -12.09 -18.54 3.22
N PHE A 49 -12.89 -19.58 3.00
CA PHE A 49 -12.72 -20.52 1.89
C PHE A 49 -14.01 -20.58 1.08
N GLU A 50 -13.89 -20.48 -0.24
CA GLU A 50 -15.00 -20.58 -1.19
C GLU A 50 -14.73 -21.69 -2.20
N ASN A 51 -15.80 -22.25 -2.77
CA ASN A 51 -15.74 -23.34 -3.77
C ASN A 51 -14.96 -24.58 -3.29
N VAL A 52 -15.01 -24.87 -2.00
CA VAL A 52 -14.37 -26.03 -1.39
C VAL A 52 -15.41 -27.06 -0.97
N SER A 53 -15.08 -28.36 -1.05
CA SER A 53 -15.83 -29.39 -0.36
C SER A 53 -15.40 -29.43 1.12
N ASN A 54 -16.24 -30.00 1.97
CA ASN A 54 -15.85 -30.22 3.36
C ASN A 54 -15.37 -31.66 3.53
N TYR A 55 -14.15 -31.80 4.04
CA TYR A 55 -13.64 -33.06 4.57
C TYR A 55 -14.06 -33.21 6.03
N THR A 56 -14.44 -34.41 6.43
CA THR A 56 -14.76 -34.70 7.82
C THR A 56 -13.70 -35.67 8.33
N ASP A 57 -13.03 -35.31 9.43
CA ASP A 57 -12.00 -36.16 10.04
C ASP A 57 -12.52 -37.51 10.44
N GLU A 58 -11.63 -38.45 10.73
CA GLU A 58 -11.98 -39.83 11.13
C GLU A 58 -12.87 -39.90 12.37
N THR A 59 -12.88 -38.87 13.22
CA THR A 59 -13.74 -38.78 14.40
C THR A 59 -15.14 -38.31 14.07
N GLY A 60 -15.40 -37.82 12.86
CA GLY A 60 -16.68 -37.30 12.43
C GLY A 60 -17.06 -35.94 13.06
N THR A 61 -16.15 -35.30 13.79
CA THR A 61 -16.43 -34.13 14.64
C THR A 61 -15.97 -32.83 14.01
N ARG A 62 -14.95 -32.84 13.17
CA ARG A 62 -14.40 -31.64 12.56
C ARG A 62 -14.57 -31.65 11.05
N LYS A 63 -15.04 -30.54 10.49
CA LYS A 63 -15.12 -30.31 9.04
C LYS A 63 -14.04 -29.33 8.63
N TYR A 64 -13.20 -29.75 7.71
CA TYR A 64 -12.14 -28.92 7.14
C TYR A 64 -12.44 -28.62 5.68
N PRO A 65 -12.07 -27.44 5.17
CA PRO A 65 -12.16 -27.14 3.73
C PRO A 65 -11.16 -28.01 2.96
N ASP A 66 -11.65 -28.80 2.00
CA ASP A 66 -10.84 -29.63 1.11
C ASP A 66 -10.47 -28.83 -0.14
N LEU A 67 -9.23 -28.36 -0.19
CA LEU A 67 -8.69 -27.60 -1.32
C LEU A 67 -8.25 -28.52 -2.49
N PHE A 68 -7.99 -29.80 -2.20
CA PHE A 68 -7.40 -30.74 -3.15
C PHE A 68 -8.40 -31.78 -3.66
N GLN A 69 -9.52 -31.32 -4.15
CA GLN A 69 -10.62 -32.17 -4.61
C GLN A 69 -10.23 -33.12 -5.74
N ASN A 70 -9.16 -32.79 -6.50
CA ASN A 70 -8.67 -33.57 -7.62
C ASN A 70 -7.67 -34.70 -7.20
N PHE A 71 -7.11 -34.67 -5.98
CA PHE A 71 -6.10 -35.61 -5.54
C PHE A 71 -6.71 -36.89 -4.97
N LYS A 72 -7.62 -37.50 -5.73
CA LYS A 72 -8.34 -38.74 -5.33
C LYS A 72 -8.09 -39.83 -6.32
N ASN A 73 -7.87 -41.05 -5.80
CA ASN A 73 -7.63 -42.28 -6.60
C ASN A 73 -6.45 -42.14 -7.59
N VAL A 74 -5.37 -41.50 -7.15
CA VAL A 74 -4.16 -41.28 -7.97
C VAL A 74 -3.36 -42.58 -8.04
N MET A 75 -2.85 -42.90 -9.22
CA MET A 75 -2.15 -44.17 -9.49
C MET A 75 -0.69 -43.92 -9.94
N PRO A 76 0.21 -44.91 -9.84
CA PRO A 76 1.55 -44.81 -10.40
C PRO A 76 1.51 -44.37 -11.88
N GLY A 77 2.27 -43.34 -12.20
CA GLY A 77 2.31 -42.73 -13.52
C GLY A 77 1.35 -41.56 -13.70
N ASP A 78 0.47 -41.30 -12.72
CA ASP A 78 -0.43 -40.16 -12.77
C ASP A 78 0.29 -38.84 -12.37
N SER A 79 -0.12 -37.77 -12.99
CA SER A 79 0.22 -36.38 -12.59
C SER A 79 -1.07 -35.58 -12.56
N VAL A 80 -1.49 -35.22 -11.38
CA VAL A 80 -2.79 -34.54 -11.13
C VAL A 80 -2.56 -33.13 -10.66
N GLN A 81 -3.25 -32.18 -11.29
CA GLN A 81 -3.13 -30.77 -11.01
C GLN A 81 -4.40 -30.22 -10.34
N GLN A 82 -4.20 -29.38 -9.34
CA GLN A 82 -5.24 -28.60 -8.69
C GLN A 82 -4.86 -27.12 -8.75
N TYR A 83 -5.79 -26.28 -9.19
CA TYR A 83 -5.67 -24.85 -9.06
C TYR A 83 -6.33 -24.37 -7.78
N ILE A 84 -5.68 -23.42 -7.12
CA ILE A 84 -6.19 -22.72 -5.94
C ILE A 84 -6.08 -21.22 -6.24
N ARG A 85 -7.15 -20.48 -6.03
CA ARG A 85 -7.14 -19.03 -6.13
C ARG A 85 -6.88 -18.45 -4.75
N VAL A 86 -5.91 -17.55 -4.63
CA VAL A 86 -5.64 -16.78 -3.42
C VAL A 86 -6.03 -15.35 -3.68
N LYS A 87 -6.90 -14.79 -2.85
CA LYS A 87 -7.44 -13.45 -2.98
C LYS A 87 -7.28 -12.68 -1.67
N VAL A 88 -6.99 -11.39 -1.77
CA VAL A 88 -7.03 -10.46 -0.64
C VAL A 88 -8.13 -9.45 -0.90
N GLU A 89 -8.99 -9.26 0.10
CA GLU A 89 -10.06 -8.26 0.08
C GLU A 89 -9.81 -7.19 1.15
N ASN A 90 -10.28 -5.99 0.91
CA ASN A 90 -10.16 -4.86 1.82
C ASN A 90 -8.69 -4.51 2.18
N ALA A 91 -7.73 -4.79 1.30
CA ALA A 91 -6.33 -4.46 1.55
C ALA A 91 -6.09 -2.93 1.61
N GLY A 92 -6.90 -2.14 0.90
CA GLY A 92 -6.70 -0.70 0.84
C GLY A 92 -5.33 -0.37 0.23
N LEU A 93 -4.50 0.35 0.98
CA LEU A 93 -3.10 0.65 0.62
C LEU A 93 -2.11 -0.31 1.28
N ASP A 94 -2.55 -1.17 2.20
CA ASP A 94 -1.69 -2.14 2.86
C ASP A 94 -1.15 -3.15 1.85
N THR A 95 0.05 -3.63 2.11
CA THR A 95 0.59 -4.81 1.44
C THR A 95 0.35 -6.02 2.31
N VAL A 96 -0.37 -7.01 1.79
CA VAL A 96 -0.62 -8.26 2.50
C VAL A 96 0.23 -9.36 1.88
N LYS A 97 1.17 -9.90 2.64
CA LYS A 97 1.97 -11.07 2.24
C LYS A 97 1.24 -12.33 2.67
N ILE A 98 0.99 -13.24 1.76
CA ILE A 98 0.37 -14.54 2.06
C ILE A 98 1.43 -15.62 1.99
N MET A 99 1.49 -16.43 3.04
CA MET A 99 2.36 -17.57 3.16
C MET A 99 1.52 -18.85 3.25
N LEU A 100 2.03 -19.94 2.69
CA LEU A 100 1.46 -21.27 2.80
C LEU A 100 2.48 -22.20 3.44
N ARG A 101 2.09 -22.90 4.48
CA ARG A 101 2.92 -23.95 5.11
C ARG A 101 2.13 -25.24 5.26
N SER A 102 2.84 -26.35 5.33
CA SER A 102 2.27 -27.62 5.77
C SER A 102 2.12 -27.59 7.29
N GLY A 103 0.97 -28.11 7.77
CA GLY A 103 0.74 -28.39 9.18
C GLY A 103 0.94 -29.87 9.50
N ASN A 104 0.01 -30.46 10.27
CA ASN A 104 0.04 -31.85 10.58
C ASN A 104 -0.04 -32.69 9.30
N THR A 105 0.81 -33.70 9.23
CA THR A 105 0.90 -34.60 8.09
C THR A 105 0.85 -36.05 8.65
N ASN A 106 -0.03 -36.88 8.10
CA ASN A 106 -0.10 -38.24 8.56
C ASN A 106 1.07 -39.08 8.01
N GLU A 107 1.28 -40.27 8.60
CA GLU A 107 2.35 -41.19 8.19
C GLU A 107 2.24 -41.61 6.70
N ASP A 108 1.03 -41.75 6.19
CA ASP A 108 0.78 -42.11 4.80
C ASP A 108 1.23 -41.02 3.84
N CYS A 109 0.98 -39.75 4.20
CA CYS A 109 1.46 -38.60 3.40
C CYS A 109 2.98 -38.50 3.46
N ALA A 110 3.59 -38.68 4.64
CA ALA A 110 5.03 -38.72 4.78
C ALA A 110 5.64 -39.80 3.86
N LYS A 111 5.11 -41.01 3.95
CA LYS A 111 5.56 -42.13 3.15
C LYS A 111 5.36 -41.90 1.65
N LEU A 112 4.23 -41.33 1.25
CA LEU A 112 3.97 -40.96 -0.15
C LEU A 112 5.06 -40.04 -0.71
N LEU A 113 5.53 -39.09 0.10
CA LEU A 113 6.58 -38.12 -0.25
C LEU A 113 8.01 -38.63 0.01
N GLY A 114 8.18 -39.90 0.35
CA GLY A 114 9.47 -40.54 0.63
C GLY A 114 10.13 -40.06 1.93
N MET A 115 9.31 -39.71 2.92
CA MET A 115 9.74 -39.23 4.23
C MET A 115 9.25 -40.18 5.33
N LYS A 116 9.95 -40.20 6.45
CA LYS A 116 9.51 -40.84 7.70
C LYS A 116 9.65 -39.85 8.85
N VAL A 117 8.73 -39.96 9.79
CA VAL A 117 8.76 -39.23 11.03
C VAL A 117 9.63 -39.94 12.05
N ILE A 118 10.54 -39.25 12.69
CA ILE A 118 11.34 -39.77 13.81
C ILE A 118 11.02 -38.89 15.01
N THR A 119 10.59 -39.52 16.10
CA THR A 119 10.33 -38.86 17.37
C THR A 119 11.55 -39.08 18.28
N ASP A 120 12.13 -37.98 18.77
CA ASP A 120 13.24 -38.02 19.74
C ASP A 120 12.76 -38.43 21.14
N ALA A 121 13.73 -38.55 22.07
CA ALA A 121 13.42 -38.98 23.44
C ALA A 121 12.61 -37.90 24.22
N GLU A 122 12.61 -36.66 23.79
CA GLU A 122 11.86 -35.55 24.32
C GLU A 122 10.47 -35.41 23.69
N GLY A 123 10.14 -36.21 22.67
CA GLY A 123 8.84 -36.21 21.98
C GLY A 123 8.76 -35.22 20.82
N ASN A 124 9.88 -34.64 20.38
CA ASN A 124 9.90 -33.81 19.19
C ASN A 124 9.95 -34.65 17.93
N GLU A 125 9.11 -34.33 16.96
CA GLU A 125 9.07 -35.01 15.68
C GLU A 125 10.00 -34.31 14.66
N THR A 126 10.80 -35.13 13.99
CA THR A 126 11.67 -34.70 12.89
C THR A 126 11.39 -35.54 11.65
N TRP A 127 11.57 -34.93 10.48
CA TRP A 127 11.34 -35.58 9.20
C TRP A 127 12.66 -35.95 8.56
N GLU A 128 12.79 -37.26 8.21
CA GLU A 128 13.98 -37.74 7.54
C GLU A 128 13.60 -38.46 6.24
N PRO A 129 14.47 -38.44 5.20
CA PRO A 129 14.26 -39.24 4.01
C PRO A 129 14.11 -40.71 4.32
N ASP A 130 13.04 -41.33 3.84
CA ASP A 130 12.87 -42.78 3.92
C ASP A 130 13.51 -43.47 2.70
N ARG A 131 14.72 -43.97 2.88
CA ARG A 131 15.47 -44.62 1.82
C ARG A 131 14.90 -46.00 1.38
N THR A 132 13.83 -46.46 2.01
CA THR A 132 13.10 -47.65 1.59
C THR A 132 12.11 -47.36 0.47
N ILE A 133 11.78 -46.08 0.26
CA ILE A 133 10.95 -45.62 -0.85
C ILE A 133 11.88 -45.17 -1.98
N GLU A 134 11.99 -46.00 -3.01
CA GLU A 134 12.90 -45.72 -4.13
C GLU A 134 12.37 -44.68 -5.10
N HIS A 135 11.03 -44.59 -5.25
CA HIS A 135 10.35 -43.71 -6.20
C HIS A 135 9.21 -42.94 -5.52
N PRO A 136 9.50 -41.96 -4.64
CA PRO A 136 8.48 -41.22 -3.96
C PRO A 136 7.69 -40.30 -4.91
N ALA A 137 6.47 -39.98 -4.53
CA ALA A 137 5.70 -38.94 -5.20
C ALA A 137 6.32 -37.55 -4.99
N THR A 138 6.06 -36.65 -5.91
CA THR A 138 6.45 -35.23 -5.80
C THR A 138 5.22 -34.35 -5.73
N LEU A 139 5.26 -33.36 -4.86
CA LEU A 139 4.25 -32.33 -4.74
C LEU A 139 4.91 -30.99 -5.05
N THR A 140 4.50 -30.37 -6.16
CA THR A 140 5.07 -29.10 -6.64
C THR A 140 4.03 -28.01 -6.63
N THR A 141 4.46 -26.78 -6.36
CA THR A 141 3.62 -25.59 -6.43
C THR A 141 4.22 -24.55 -7.37
N VAL A 142 3.36 -23.93 -8.17
CA VAL A 142 3.72 -22.79 -9.03
C VAL A 142 2.76 -21.64 -8.72
N VAL A 143 3.30 -20.48 -8.40
CA VAL A 143 2.52 -19.29 -8.11
C VAL A 143 2.54 -18.36 -9.32
N ASN A 144 1.35 -18.02 -9.83
CA ASN A 144 1.26 -17.13 -10.97
C ASN A 144 1.63 -15.69 -10.59
N GLY A 145 2.45 -15.06 -11.43
CA GLY A 145 2.83 -13.65 -11.27
C GLY A 145 3.97 -13.38 -10.28
N LEU A 146 4.59 -14.44 -9.73
CA LEU A 146 5.89 -14.37 -9.08
C LEU A 146 6.99 -14.67 -10.10
N ASP A 147 7.97 -15.48 -9.76
CA ASP A 147 9.12 -15.79 -10.61
C ASP A 147 8.85 -16.84 -11.72
N GLY A 148 7.65 -17.42 -11.75
CA GLY A 148 7.28 -18.50 -12.67
C GLY A 148 8.02 -19.81 -12.46
N LYS A 149 8.73 -19.95 -11.33
CA LYS A 149 9.48 -21.16 -10.99
C LYS A 149 8.60 -22.17 -10.27
N GLU A 150 8.92 -23.44 -10.47
CA GLU A 150 8.36 -24.55 -9.70
C GLU A 150 9.05 -24.64 -8.34
N HIS A 151 8.25 -24.76 -7.29
CA HIS A 151 8.72 -25.00 -5.94
C HIS A 151 8.24 -26.38 -5.52
N THR A 152 9.17 -27.28 -5.22
CA THR A 152 8.87 -28.65 -4.86
C THR A 152 8.76 -28.81 -3.35
N PHE A 153 7.57 -29.14 -2.87
CA PHE A 153 7.34 -29.37 -1.43
C PHE A 153 8.26 -30.45 -0.87
N THR A 154 8.55 -31.47 -1.67
CA THR A 154 9.45 -32.56 -1.30
C THR A 154 10.88 -32.06 -1.03
N GLU A 155 11.37 -31.12 -1.82
CA GLU A 155 12.68 -30.50 -1.60
C GLU A 155 12.71 -29.71 -0.30
N TRP A 156 11.63 -29.04 0.05
CA TRP A 156 11.52 -28.32 1.30
C TRP A 156 11.51 -29.23 2.52
N LEU A 157 10.75 -30.30 2.47
CA LEU A 157 10.75 -31.31 3.53
C LEU A 157 12.12 -31.99 3.67
N GLN A 158 12.83 -32.23 2.56
CA GLN A 158 14.12 -32.93 2.55
C GLN A 158 15.31 -32.07 2.94
N GLU A 159 15.29 -30.79 2.58
CA GLU A 159 16.47 -29.94 2.77
C GLU A 159 16.47 -29.17 4.09
N LYS A 160 15.38 -29.14 4.85
CA LYS A 160 15.23 -28.38 6.11
C LYS A 160 15.74 -26.93 5.97
N LYS A 161 15.44 -26.28 4.86
CA LYS A 161 15.94 -24.95 4.56
C LYS A 161 14.84 -23.91 4.72
N ARG A 162 15.17 -22.82 5.33
CA ARG A 162 14.31 -21.67 5.54
C ARG A 162 14.17 -20.83 4.28
N VAL A 163 12.97 -20.37 3.96
CA VAL A 163 12.77 -19.38 2.90
C VAL A 163 12.82 -17.99 3.51
N ILE A 164 13.81 -17.19 3.16
CA ILE A 164 13.91 -15.78 3.56
C ILE A 164 13.62 -14.92 2.34
N PHE A 165 12.76 -13.91 2.53
CA PHE A 165 12.59 -12.81 1.60
C PHE A 165 13.72 -11.81 1.77
N ASN A 166 14.38 -11.42 0.69
CA ASN A 166 15.11 -10.17 0.64
C ASN A 166 14.14 -9.07 0.18
N GLU A 167 13.78 -8.20 1.09
CA GLU A 167 13.12 -6.94 0.77
C GLU A 167 14.14 -6.04 0.07
N GLY A 168 13.86 -5.69 -1.17
CA GLY A 168 14.63 -4.64 -1.80
C GLY A 168 15.06 -4.96 -3.22
N THR A 169 14.23 -4.73 -4.11
CA THR A 169 14.24 -4.43 -5.54
C THR A 169 13.24 -5.30 -6.28
N ASP A 170 12.40 -4.68 -7.06
CA ASP A 170 11.22 -5.24 -7.74
C ASP A 170 11.45 -6.44 -8.66
N ASP A 171 12.69 -6.88 -8.89
CA ASP A 171 13.01 -7.87 -9.91
C ASP A 171 13.73 -9.15 -9.43
N GLN A 172 14.08 -9.29 -8.15
CA GLN A 172 14.74 -10.50 -7.65
C GLN A 172 14.34 -10.85 -6.21
N GLU A 173 13.22 -11.51 -6.06
CA GLU A 173 12.90 -12.21 -4.83
C GLU A 173 13.79 -13.46 -4.73
N THR A 174 14.80 -13.42 -3.88
CA THR A 174 15.68 -14.56 -3.63
C THR A 174 15.14 -15.34 -2.44
N PHE A 175 14.72 -16.58 -2.68
CA PHE A 175 14.26 -17.49 -1.63
C PHE A 175 15.47 -18.20 -1.01
N VAL A 176 15.64 -18.08 0.29
CA VAL A 176 16.64 -18.85 1.05
C VAL A 176 15.89 -19.73 2.05
N TYR A 177 16.13 -21.03 1.99
CA TYR A 177 15.53 -22.00 2.88
C TYR A 177 16.30 -22.13 4.18
N SER A 178 15.67 -22.03 5.32
CA SER A 178 16.23 -22.43 6.61
C SER A 178 15.33 -23.44 7.30
N GLY A 179 15.92 -24.42 7.94
CA GLY A 179 15.36 -25.68 8.42
C GLY A 179 14.21 -25.67 9.41
N ASP A 180 13.40 -24.62 9.44
CA ASP A 180 12.20 -24.60 10.27
C ASP A 180 10.96 -24.72 9.39
N LEU A 181 10.24 -25.83 9.50
CA LEU A 181 8.99 -26.11 8.80
C LEU A 181 7.88 -25.07 9.12
N GLY A 182 8.19 -24.08 9.97
CA GLY A 182 7.27 -23.03 10.41
C GLY A 182 7.04 -21.89 9.42
N GLU A 183 7.89 -21.67 8.42
CA GLU A 183 7.82 -20.42 7.62
C GLU A 183 7.10 -20.54 6.26
N GLY A 184 6.99 -21.71 5.65
CA GLY A 184 6.11 -21.94 4.49
C GLY A 184 6.55 -21.30 3.16
N VAL A 185 5.66 -21.42 2.18
CA VAL A 185 5.80 -20.93 0.80
C VAL A 185 5.17 -19.55 0.66
N TYR A 186 5.89 -18.64 0.11
CA TYR A 186 5.35 -17.33 -0.22
C TYR A 186 4.44 -17.39 -1.45
N LEU A 187 3.20 -16.99 -1.29
CA LEU A 187 2.22 -16.95 -2.35
C LEU A 187 2.07 -15.58 -3.00
N GLY A 188 2.81 -14.59 -2.52
CA GLY A 188 2.86 -13.25 -3.08
C GLY A 188 2.47 -12.14 -2.11
N ALA A 189 2.83 -10.92 -2.49
CA ALA A 189 2.32 -9.70 -1.91
C ALA A 189 1.09 -9.24 -2.69
N TYR A 190 0.10 -8.78 -1.96
CA TYR A 190 -1.19 -8.32 -2.48
C TYR A 190 -1.41 -6.89 -2.01
N SER A 191 -1.63 -5.98 -2.95
CA SER A 191 -2.02 -4.60 -2.68
C SER A 191 -3.31 -4.29 -3.42
N GLY A 192 -4.24 -3.62 -2.74
CA GLY A 192 -5.59 -3.43 -3.28
C GLY A 192 -6.39 -4.74 -3.34
N GLU A 193 -7.38 -4.82 -4.23
CA GLU A 193 -8.12 -6.05 -4.52
C GLU A 193 -7.40 -6.85 -5.60
N THR A 194 -6.51 -7.72 -5.19
CA THR A 194 -5.73 -8.55 -6.11
C THR A 194 -5.95 -10.03 -5.83
N GLU A 195 -5.84 -10.84 -6.88
CA GLU A 195 -5.90 -12.30 -6.77
C GLU A 195 -4.76 -12.94 -7.56
N ARG A 196 -4.32 -14.12 -7.09
CA ARG A 196 -3.32 -14.94 -7.77
C ARG A 196 -3.77 -16.39 -7.81
N ASN A 197 -3.40 -17.09 -8.88
CA ASN A 197 -3.64 -18.51 -9.00
C ASN A 197 -2.38 -19.28 -8.61
N VAL A 198 -2.57 -20.27 -7.75
CA VAL A 198 -1.55 -21.24 -7.34
C VAL A 198 -1.90 -22.57 -8.02
N SER A 199 -0.94 -23.16 -8.72
CA SER A 199 -1.06 -24.48 -9.28
C SER A 199 -0.30 -25.47 -8.39
N VAL A 200 -0.98 -26.51 -7.95
CA VAL A 200 -0.37 -27.59 -7.18
C VAL A 200 -0.47 -28.88 -8.00
N VAL A 201 0.66 -29.55 -8.17
CA VAL A 201 0.75 -30.78 -8.96
C VAL A 201 1.27 -31.91 -8.07
N LEU A 202 0.50 -32.96 -7.96
CA LEU A 202 0.92 -34.24 -7.37
C LEU A 202 1.28 -35.19 -8.51
N SER A 203 2.52 -35.65 -8.55
CA SER A 203 3.00 -36.62 -9.53
C SER A 203 3.51 -37.86 -8.84
N ILE A 204 2.98 -39.02 -9.25
CA ILE A 204 3.43 -40.35 -8.78
C ILE A 204 4.24 -40.97 -9.89
N PRO A 205 5.53 -41.30 -9.67
CA PRO A 205 6.35 -41.94 -10.68
C PRO A 205 5.71 -43.25 -11.12
N LYS A 206 5.82 -43.57 -12.41
CA LYS A 206 5.31 -44.86 -12.95
C LYS A 206 6.05 -46.08 -12.38
N GLU A 207 7.28 -45.88 -11.90
CA GLU A 207 8.15 -46.86 -11.26
C GLU A 207 7.80 -47.06 -9.79
N ALA A 208 6.87 -46.27 -9.23
CA ALA A 208 6.45 -46.41 -7.84
C ALA A 208 5.92 -47.82 -7.58
N GLY A 209 6.43 -48.42 -6.51
CA GLY A 209 6.11 -49.77 -6.14
C GLY A 209 4.82 -49.93 -5.33
N ASN A 210 4.56 -51.14 -4.86
CA ASN A 210 3.38 -51.44 -4.05
C ASN A 210 3.41 -50.78 -2.67
N GLU A 211 4.55 -50.24 -2.26
CA GLU A 211 4.73 -49.53 -0.99
C GLU A 211 3.91 -48.26 -0.90
N LEU A 212 3.53 -47.66 -2.04
CA LEU A 212 2.66 -46.48 -2.10
C LEU A 212 1.19 -46.85 -2.35
N GLN A 213 0.86 -48.11 -2.46
CA GLN A 213 -0.50 -48.55 -2.76
C GLN A 213 -1.40 -48.48 -1.51
N GLY A 214 -2.57 -47.92 -1.66
CA GLY A 214 -3.57 -47.88 -0.59
C GLY A 214 -3.30 -46.85 0.51
N LEU A 215 -2.37 -45.92 0.30
CA LEU A 215 -2.12 -44.81 1.22
C LEU A 215 -3.27 -43.82 1.19
N THR A 216 -3.63 -43.31 2.35
CA THR A 216 -4.54 -42.15 2.51
C THR A 216 -3.74 -40.98 3.06
N ALA A 217 -3.20 -40.19 2.14
CA ALA A 217 -2.34 -39.07 2.49
C ALA A 217 -3.18 -37.84 2.92
N GLU A 218 -2.87 -37.33 4.10
CA GLU A 218 -3.48 -36.14 4.66
C GLU A 218 -2.39 -35.17 5.06
N MET A 219 -2.60 -33.90 4.72
CA MET A 219 -1.72 -32.78 5.07
C MET A 219 -2.55 -31.53 5.32
N ASP A 220 -2.34 -30.89 6.47
CA ASP A 220 -2.91 -29.60 6.76
C ASP A 220 -2.17 -28.51 5.95
N TRP A 221 -2.92 -27.65 5.31
CA TRP A 221 -2.41 -26.48 4.63
C TRP A 221 -2.79 -25.23 5.42
N ILE A 222 -1.79 -24.57 5.97
CA ILE A 222 -1.94 -23.43 6.84
C ILE A 222 -1.57 -22.18 6.07
N PHE A 223 -2.57 -21.32 5.81
CA PHE A 223 -2.34 -20.00 5.24
C PHE A 223 -2.10 -18.99 6.36
N THR A 224 -1.06 -18.19 6.22
CA THR A 224 -0.79 -17.08 7.13
C THR A 224 -0.69 -15.80 6.33
N ALA A 225 -1.15 -14.69 6.91
CA ALA A 225 -1.07 -13.37 6.32
C ALA A 225 -0.21 -12.49 7.22
N GLU A 226 0.78 -11.84 6.64
CA GLU A 226 1.49 -10.71 7.23
C GLU A 226 0.94 -9.44 6.59
N VAL A 227 0.32 -8.60 7.39
CA VAL A 227 -0.15 -7.30 6.92
C VAL A 227 0.94 -6.29 7.20
N ILE A 228 1.50 -5.73 6.14
CA ILE A 228 2.41 -4.61 6.21
C ILE A 228 1.57 -3.36 5.99
N PRO A 229 1.30 -2.58 7.04
CA PRO A 229 0.63 -1.32 6.91
C PRO A 229 1.39 -0.46 5.91
N TYR A 230 0.68 0.19 5.03
CA TYR A 230 1.28 1.18 4.17
C TYR A 230 1.88 2.27 5.06
N THR A 231 3.16 2.18 5.30
CA THR A 231 3.94 3.29 5.82
C THR A 231 4.46 4.03 4.61
N PRO A 232 4.07 5.29 4.42
CA PRO A 232 4.74 6.11 3.42
C PRO A 232 6.25 6.01 3.67
N PRO A 233 7.09 5.82 2.63
CA PRO A 233 8.52 5.69 2.81
C PRO A 233 9.04 6.86 3.64
N HIS A 234 9.45 6.59 4.86
CA HIS A 234 10.30 7.47 5.64
C HIS A 234 11.72 7.01 5.29
N GLU A 235 12.24 7.48 4.20
CA GLU A 235 13.69 7.42 4.01
C GLU A 235 14.29 8.42 4.99
N ASP A 236 15.17 7.95 5.87
CA ASP A 236 16.17 8.78 6.53
C ASP A 236 17.09 9.35 5.41
N ILE A 237 16.65 10.43 4.77
CA ILE A 237 17.47 11.18 3.84
C ILE A 237 18.36 12.08 4.70
N PRO A 238 19.68 11.85 4.78
CA PRO A 238 20.56 12.76 5.48
C PRO A 238 20.59 14.09 4.71
N ASP A 239 20.22 15.18 5.39
CA ASP A 239 20.37 16.57 4.94
C ASP A 239 19.53 17.05 3.73
N GLU A 240 18.39 16.44 3.40
CA GLU A 240 17.43 17.09 2.50
C GLU A 240 16.74 18.25 3.22
N PRO A 241 16.59 19.39 2.57
CA PRO A 241 15.97 20.55 3.21
C PRO A 241 14.51 20.26 3.57
N THR A 242 14.20 20.32 4.87
CA THR A 242 12.84 20.11 5.36
C THR A 242 11.92 21.20 4.81
N PRO A 243 10.79 20.83 4.18
CA PRO A 243 9.85 21.81 3.65
C PRO A 243 9.35 22.76 4.74
N THR A 244 9.56 24.07 4.55
CA THR A 244 9.17 25.09 5.51
C THR A 244 7.97 25.87 4.99
N LEU A 245 6.91 25.96 5.80
CA LEU A 245 5.69 26.70 5.48
C LEU A 245 5.85 28.19 5.81
N ASP A 246 5.25 29.04 5.00
CA ASP A 246 5.16 30.48 5.28
C ASP A 246 4.02 30.75 6.28
N THR A 247 4.37 30.68 7.55
CA THR A 247 3.43 30.94 8.66
C THR A 247 3.41 32.42 9.09
N VAL A 248 4.21 33.26 8.44
CA VAL A 248 4.36 34.69 8.79
C VAL A 248 3.53 35.57 7.85
N ASN A 249 3.63 35.34 6.55
CA ASN A 249 2.93 36.12 5.58
C ASN A 249 1.58 35.52 5.22
N HIS A 250 0.52 36.28 5.31
CA HIS A 250 -0.82 35.80 4.94
C HIS A 250 -1.09 36.03 3.46
N PHE A 251 -0.30 35.42 2.60
CA PHE A 251 -0.60 35.37 1.17
C PHE A 251 -1.76 34.43 0.87
N ALA A 252 -2.64 34.84 -0.04
CA ALA A 252 -3.67 34.00 -0.60
C ALA A 252 -3.01 32.80 -1.33
N TYR A 253 -3.45 31.59 -1.02
CA TYR A 253 -2.95 30.35 -1.62
C TYR A 253 -3.99 29.61 -2.47
N ILE A 254 -5.26 30.02 -2.35
CA ILE A 254 -6.38 29.53 -3.16
C ILE A 254 -6.69 30.55 -4.27
N ILE A 255 -6.89 30.00 -5.46
CA ILE A 255 -7.39 30.72 -6.62
C ILE A 255 -8.81 30.22 -6.90
N GLY A 256 -9.73 31.12 -7.20
CA GLY A 256 -11.05 30.74 -7.71
C GLY A 256 -10.94 29.96 -9.02
N ARG A 257 -11.94 29.16 -9.33
CA ARG A 257 -11.98 28.42 -10.59
C ARG A 257 -12.38 29.36 -11.75
N LYS A 258 -12.24 28.87 -12.99
CA LYS A 258 -12.54 29.62 -14.22
C LYS A 258 -13.99 30.14 -14.31
N ASP A 259 -14.89 29.55 -13.56
CA ASP A 259 -16.29 29.97 -13.44
C ASP A 259 -16.52 31.10 -12.44
N GLY A 260 -15.45 31.61 -11.81
CA GLY A 260 -15.51 32.68 -10.81
C GLY A 260 -16.00 32.24 -9.44
N LEU A 261 -15.96 30.93 -9.14
CA LEU A 261 -16.41 30.35 -7.89
C LEU A 261 -15.26 29.67 -7.13
N VAL A 262 -15.43 29.44 -5.83
CA VAL A 262 -14.45 28.74 -4.98
C VAL A 262 -14.88 27.31 -4.61
N HIS A 263 -16.14 26.96 -4.85
CA HIS A 263 -16.70 25.62 -4.64
C HIS A 263 -16.41 25.00 -3.26
N PRO A 264 -16.84 25.58 -2.15
CA PRO A 264 -16.44 25.13 -0.82
C PRO A 264 -16.86 23.68 -0.52
N GLU A 265 -18.02 23.26 -0.99
CA GLU A 265 -18.56 21.91 -0.71
C GLU A 265 -18.15 20.86 -1.74
N ALA A 266 -17.48 21.25 -2.81
CA ALA A 266 -16.99 20.27 -3.78
C ALA A 266 -15.80 19.50 -3.21
N PRO A 267 -15.61 18.20 -3.59
CA PRO A 267 -14.39 17.48 -3.27
C PRO A 267 -13.18 18.17 -3.90
N ILE A 268 -12.02 18.02 -3.25
CA ILE A 268 -10.74 18.52 -3.74
C ILE A 268 -9.90 17.36 -4.28
N THR A 269 -9.16 17.61 -5.37
CA THR A 269 -8.32 16.59 -5.99
C THR A 269 -6.92 16.56 -5.35
N ARG A 270 -6.24 15.40 -5.49
CA ARG A 270 -4.87 15.22 -5.03
C ARG A 270 -3.90 16.25 -5.63
N ALA A 271 -4.06 16.57 -6.93
CA ALA A 271 -3.24 17.59 -7.57
C ALA A 271 -3.49 19.00 -7.02
N GLU A 272 -4.74 19.35 -6.72
CA GLU A 272 -5.07 20.65 -6.10
C GLU A 272 -4.44 20.75 -4.72
N VAL A 273 -4.50 19.70 -3.90
CA VAL A 273 -3.87 19.67 -2.57
C VAL A 273 -2.35 19.83 -2.66
N ALA A 274 -1.68 19.08 -3.53
CA ALA A 274 -0.23 19.20 -3.74
C ALA A 274 0.16 20.63 -4.19
N THR A 275 -0.64 21.25 -5.07
CA THR A 275 -0.40 22.62 -5.53
C THR A 275 -0.61 23.66 -4.42
N ILE A 276 -1.58 23.45 -3.55
CA ILE A 276 -1.80 24.33 -2.40
C ILE A 276 -0.63 24.24 -1.43
N PHE A 277 -0.19 23.05 -1.04
CA PHE A 277 1.00 22.89 -0.19
C PHE A 277 2.25 23.54 -0.81
N PHE A 278 2.45 23.36 -2.12
CA PHE A 278 3.53 24.01 -2.85
C PHE A 278 3.48 25.56 -2.73
N ARG A 279 2.29 26.17 -2.81
CA ARG A 279 2.09 27.61 -2.66
C ARG A 279 2.29 28.10 -1.23
N MET A 280 2.05 27.23 -0.26
CA MET A 280 2.21 27.54 1.17
C MET A 280 3.67 27.47 1.65
N LEU A 281 4.61 26.95 0.84
CA LEU A 281 6.03 26.97 1.19
C LEU A 281 6.56 28.40 1.24
N THR A 282 7.56 28.63 2.08
CA THR A 282 8.40 29.85 1.95
C THR A 282 9.05 29.90 0.57
N ASP A 283 9.34 31.07 0.07
CA ASP A 283 10.00 31.23 -1.25
C ASP A 283 11.36 30.51 -1.28
N GLU A 284 12.11 30.57 -0.16
CA GLU A 284 13.39 29.86 -0.01
C GLU A 284 13.22 28.34 -0.06
N SER A 285 12.28 27.78 0.69
CA SER A 285 12.01 26.34 0.72
C SER A 285 11.55 25.85 -0.65
N ARG A 286 10.71 26.62 -1.32
CA ARG A 286 10.23 26.30 -2.68
C ARG A 286 11.38 26.29 -3.69
N GLU A 287 12.32 27.24 -3.61
CA GLU A 287 13.50 27.30 -4.48
C GLU A 287 14.41 26.11 -4.25
N GLN A 288 14.68 25.74 -2.98
CA GLN A 288 15.55 24.63 -2.62
C GLN A 288 15.02 23.27 -3.07
N LEU A 289 13.70 23.08 -2.97
CA LEU A 289 13.03 21.81 -3.30
C LEU A 289 12.57 21.71 -4.76
N TRP A 290 12.73 22.80 -5.55
CA TRP A 290 12.17 22.89 -6.89
C TRP A 290 12.53 21.70 -7.79
N SER A 291 11.51 21.08 -8.34
CA SER A 291 11.63 20.01 -9.31
C SER A 291 10.52 20.03 -10.35
N GLN A 292 10.83 19.57 -11.56
CA GLN A 292 9.86 19.27 -12.63
C GLN A 292 9.87 17.79 -13.01
N SER A 293 10.65 16.99 -12.29
CA SER A 293 10.76 15.54 -12.50
C SER A 293 10.13 14.79 -11.33
N ASN A 294 9.31 13.83 -11.63
CA ASN A 294 8.67 12.96 -10.66
C ASN A 294 8.64 11.51 -11.17
N PRO A 295 8.45 10.52 -10.29
CA PRO A 295 8.43 9.12 -10.66
C PRO A 295 7.07 8.62 -11.18
N TYR A 296 6.03 9.46 -11.24
CA TYR A 296 4.66 9.02 -11.47
C TYR A 296 4.31 8.95 -12.95
N ALA A 297 3.89 7.78 -13.42
CA ALA A 297 3.56 7.55 -14.83
C ALA A 297 2.39 8.41 -15.36
N ASP A 298 1.51 8.87 -14.47
CA ASP A 298 0.31 9.64 -14.78
C ASP A 298 0.44 11.15 -14.53
N VAL A 299 1.65 11.64 -14.20
CA VAL A 299 1.98 13.06 -14.07
C VAL A 299 2.97 13.45 -15.16
N ALA A 300 2.45 13.80 -16.33
CA ALA A 300 3.27 14.19 -17.46
C ALA A 300 3.93 15.57 -17.25
N PRO A 301 5.13 15.82 -17.84
CA PRO A 301 5.86 17.09 -17.69
C PRO A 301 5.08 18.36 -18.08
N ASN A 302 4.11 18.26 -18.96
CA ASN A 302 3.27 19.36 -19.42
C ASN A 302 1.96 19.53 -18.63
N MET A 303 1.75 18.74 -17.58
CA MET A 303 0.58 18.92 -16.71
C MET A 303 0.75 20.16 -15.83
N TRP A 304 -0.33 20.88 -15.63
CA TRP A 304 -0.36 22.10 -14.81
C TRP A 304 0.15 21.90 -13.38
N CYS A 305 -0.02 20.72 -12.82
CA CYS A 305 0.41 20.36 -11.47
C CYS A 305 1.81 19.72 -11.42
N ASN A 306 2.48 19.51 -12.56
CA ASN A 306 3.74 18.78 -12.59
C ASN A 306 4.80 19.36 -11.65
N ALA A 307 5.07 20.65 -11.72
CA ALA A 307 6.07 21.29 -10.88
C ALA A 307 5.73 21.18 -9.39
N ALA A 308 4.46 21.41 -9.03
CA ALA A 308 4.00 21.29 -7.65
C ALA A 308 4.12 19.85 -7.12
N VAL A 309 3.63 18.86 -7.88
CA VAL A 309 3.72 17.45 -7.49
C VAL A 309 5.18 17.02 -7.39
N SER A 310 6.02 17.36 -8.35
CA SER A 310 7.45 17.03 -8.35
C SER A 310 8.19 17.63 -7.16
N THR A 311 7.99 18.93 -6.90
CA THR A 311 8.61 19.64 -5.77
C THR A 311 8.17 19.07 -4.43
N MET A 312 6.86 18.80 -4.27
CA MET A 312 6.33 18.24 -3.04
C MET A 312 6.73 16.76 -2.85
N THR A 313 7.07 16.05 -3.93
CA THR A 313 7.65 14.71 -3.86
C THR A 313 9.10 14.76 -3.37
N VAL A 314 9.92 15.69 -3.89
CA VAL A 314 11.28 15.94 -3.40
C VAL A 314 11.27 16.29 -1.92
N GLY A 315 10.33 17.14 -1.48
CA GLY A 315 10.17 17.50 -0.07
C GLY A 315 9.53 16.41 0.81
N GLY A 316 9.27 15.21 0.28
CA GLY A 316 8.71 14.10 1.07
C GLY A 316 7.24 14.27 1.49
N ILE A 317 6.58 15.36 1.10
CA ILE A 317 5.18 15.65 1.50
C ILE A 317 4.18 14.82 0.71
N VAL A 318 4.44 14.65 -0.59
CA VAL A 318 3.59 13.92 -1.52
C VAL A 318 4.21 12.59 -1.87
N GLN A 319 3.37 11.56 -1.88
CA GLN A 319 3.75 10.20 -2.29
C GLN A 319 2.70 9.64 -3.23
N GLY A 320 3.14 8.78 -4.16
CA GLY A 320 2.27 8.05 -5.07
C GLY A 320 1.72 6.78 -4.46
N TYR A 321 1.00 6.04 -5.29
CA TYR A 321 0.50 4.72 -4.96
C TYR A 321 1.53 3.64 -5.32
N PRO A 322 1.40 2.44 -4.74
CA PRO A 322 2.31 1.32 -5.04
C PRO A 322 2.36 0.91 -6.51
N ASP A 323 1.33 1.26 -7.29
CA ASP A 323 1.27 1.03 -8.74
C ASP A 323 2.08 2.05 -9.56
N GLY A 324 2.82 2.94 -8.90
CA GLY A 324 3.61 4.00 -9.55
C GLY A 324 2.79 5.18 -10.05
N SER A 325 1.51 5.28 -9.70
CA SER A 325 0.65 6.41 -10.06
C SER A 325 0.57 7.44 -8.92
N PHE A 326 0.27 8.69 -9.26
CA PHE A 326 -0.08 9.75 -8.31
C PHE A 326 -1.59 9.98 -8.24
N ARG A 327 -2.30 9.69 -9.30
CA ARG A 327 -3.74 9.91 -9.51
C ARG A 327 -4.14 11.38 -9.34
N PRO A 328 -3.58 12.30 -10.15
CA PRO A 328 -3.73 13.75 -9.94
C PRO A 328 -5.18 14.25 -9.99
N ARG A 329 -6.05 13.56 -10.72
CA ARG A 329 -7.47 13.93 -10.89
C ARG A 329 -8.41 13.23 -9.92
N ALA A 330 -7.92 12.28 -9.14
CA ALA A 330 -8.73 11.63 -8.11
C ALA A 330 -9.01 12.59 -6.96
N ASN A 331 -10.19 12.49 -6.38
CA ASN A 331 -10.46 13.14 -5.11
C ASN A 331 -9.51 12.57 -4.05
N ILE A 332 -9.17 13.37 -3.07
CA ILE A 332 -8.33 12.94 -1.95
C ILE A 332 -9.21 12.58 -0.76
N THR A 333 -8.89 11.46 -0.10
CA THR A 333 -9.59 11.11 1.14
C THR A 333 -9.09 11.94 2.32
N ARG A 334 -9.87 11.99 3.39
CA ARG A 334 -9.50 12.68 4.63
C ARG A 334 -8.21 12.09 5.24
N ALA A 335 -8.03 10.77 5.17
CA ALA A 335 -6.83 10.09 5.62
C ALA A 335 -5.58 10.45 4.80
N GLU A 336 -5.69 10.44 3.48
CA GLU A 336 -4.58 10.82 2.59
C GLU A 336 -4.18 12.29 2.79
N PHE A 337 -5.17 13.16 2.98
CA PHE A 337 -4.91 14.57 3.28
C PHE A 337 -4.19 14.74 4.63
N ALA A 338 -4.67 14.08 5.68
CA ALA A 338 -4.03 14.12 7.00
C ALA A 338 -2.59 13.63 6.96
N ALA A 339 -2.35 12.55 6.19
CA ALA A 339 -1.01 12.01 5.97
C ALA A 339 -0.06 13.00 5.27
N MET A 340 -0.55 13.80 4.34
CA MET A 340 0.25 14.86 3.73
C MET A 340 0.50 16.02 4.71
N ALA A 341 -0.53 16.47 5.41
CA ALA A 341 -0.45 17.63 6.30
C ALA A 341 0.51 17.42 7.47
N VAL A 342 0.49 16.22 8.07
CA VAL A 342 1.31 15.94 9.26
C VAL A 342 2.81 15.89 8.97
N ARG A 343 3.21 15.63 7.72
CA ARG A 343 4.63 15.55 7.31
C ARG A 343 5.39 16.88 7.36
N PHE A 344 4.70 17.99 7.53
CA PHE A 344 5.35 19.26 7.81
C PHE A 344 5.76 19.44 9.27
N PHE A 345 5.42 18.50 10.14
CA PHE A 345 5.59 18.64 11.58
C PHE A 345 6.32 17.41 12.13
N ASP A 346 7.25 17.68 13.02
CA ASP A 346 7.87 16.62 13.84
C ASP A 346 6.98 16.38 15.07
N VAL A 347 6.01 15.46 14.93
CA VAL A 347 5.02 15.16 15.96
C VAL A 347 5.07 13.68 16.30
N GLU A 348 5.32 13.40 17.57
CA GLU A 348 5.21 12.06 18.12
C GLU A 348 3.89 11.89 18.88
N TYR A 349 3.29 10.72 18.77
CA TYR A 349 2.09 10.33 19.49
C TYR A 349 2.12 8.82 19.75
N ASP A 350 2.06 8.42 21.01
CA ASP A 350 2.10 7.03 21.48
C ASP A 350 0.84 6.65 22.28
N GLY A 351 -0.19 7.49 22.21
CA GLY A 351 -1.47 7.28 22.90
C GLY A 351 -2.41 6.34 22.14
N PRO A 352 -3.58 6.05 22.71
CA PRO A 352 -4.62 5.27 22.04
C PRO A 352 -5.24 6.04 20.86
N ASP A 353 -5.90 5.32 19.94
CA ASP A 353 -6.62 5.94 18.84
C ASP A 353 -7.59 7.02 19.32
N LEU A 354 -7.49 8.20 18.72
CA LEU A 354 -8.30 9.37 19.08
C LEU A 354 -9.71 9.32 18.45
N PHE A 355 -9.91 8.46 17.46
CA PHE A 355 -11.17 8.31 16.75
C PHE A 355 -11.60 6.86 16.67
N SER A 356 -12.91 6.62 16.81
CA SER A 356 -13.47 5.26 16.89
C SER A 356 -13.40 4.45 15.59
N ASP A 357 -13.20 5.09 14.45
CA ASP A 357 -13.20 4.51 13.11
C ASP A 357 -11.82 4.48 12.44
N THR A 358 -10.74 4.76 13.20
CA THR A 358 -9.38 4.73 12.67
C THR A 358 -8.57 3.51 13.09
N THR A 359 -9.05 2.74 14.06
CA THR A 359 -8.36 1.54 14.56
C THR A 359 -8.15 0.52 13.45
N GLY A 360 -6.88 0.19 13.18
CA GLY A 360 -6.49 -0.72 12.12
C GLY A 360 -6.53 -0.11 10.71
N HIS A 361 -6.83 1.19 10.58
CA HIS A 361 -6.70 1.89 9.32
C HIS A 361 -5.22 2.23 9.04
N TRP A 362 -4.79 2.13 7.78
CA TRP A 362 -3.39 2.38 7.39
C TRP A 362 -2.83 3.72 7.85
N ALA A 363 -3.68 4.75 7.95
CA ALA A 363 -3.28 6.10 8.37
C ALA A 363 -3.54 6.36 9.86
N SER A 364 -3.89 5.37 10.69
CA SER A 364 -4.27 5.60 12.09
C SER A 364 -3.22 6.42 12.83
N ASP A 365 -1.95 6.03 12.75
CA ASP A 365 -0.85 6.74 13.42
C ASP A 365 -0.70 8.19 12.93
N LEU A 366 -0.79 8.41 11.60
CA LEU A 366 -0.68 9.74 11.01
C LEU A 366 -1.87 10.63 11.38
N ILE A 367 -3.08 10.05 11.42
CA ILE A 367 -4.30 10.75 11.86
C ILE A 367 -4.18 11.12 13.34
N ASN A 368 -3.72 10.20 14.19
CA ASN A 368 -3.52 10.45 15.61
C ASN A 368 -2.46 11.53 15.87
N LYS A 369 -1.32 11.48 15.17
CA LYS A 369 -0.29 12.53 15.20
C LYS A 369 -0.86 13.89 14.76
N ALA A 370 -1.57 13.95 13.65
CA ALA A 370 -2.16 15.19 13.15
C ALA A 370 -3.24 15.74 14.09
N ALA A 371 -4.02 14.87 14.73
CA ALA A 371 -5.06 15.26 15.69
C ALA A 371 -4.45 15.74 17.02
N SER A 372 -3.43 15.06 17.53
CA SER A 372 -2.73 15.46 18.76
C SER A 372 -2.05 16.83 18.63
N ALA A 373 -1.58 17.16 17.43
CA ALA A 373 -1.04 18.48 17.08
C ALA A 373 -2.12 19.55 16.82
N GLY A 374 -3.41 19.18 16.86
CA GLY A 374 -4.51 20.11 16.56
C GLY A 374 -4.65 20.48 15.08
N ILE A 375 -3.93 19.82 14.18
CA ILE A 375 -3.96 20.07 12.73
C ILE A 375 -5.32 19.65 12.16
N ILE A 376 -5.79 18.46 12.53
CA ILE A 376 -7.07 17.92 12.11
C ILE A 376 -8.05 17.79 13.28
N LEU A 377 -9.33 17.80 12.95
CA LEU A 377 -10.41 17.57 13.90
C LEU A 377 -11.32 16.47 13.38
N GLY A 378 -11.83 15.64 14.29
CA GLY A 378 -12.88 14.67 13.99
C GLY A 378 -14.26 15.29 14.00
N PHE A 379 -15.25 14.44 13.80
CA PHE A 379 -16.67 14.80 13.89
C PHE A 379 -17.17 14.70 15.34
N LYS A 380 -18.31 15.36 15.60
CA LYS A 380 -18.91 15.37 16.94
C LYS A 380 -19.34 13.97 17.45
N ASP A 381 -19.48 13.01 16.55
CA ASP A 381 -19.79 11.61 16.86
C ASP A 381 -18.58 10.76 17.24
N GLY A 382 -17.39 11.38 17.32
CA GLY A 382 -16.14 10.70 17.69
C GLY A 382 -15.47 9.97 16.53
N THR A 383 -15.94 10.17 15.29
CA THR A 383 -15.34 9.58 14.09
C THR A 383 -14.41 10.56 13.37
N PHE A 384 -13.49 10.05 12.56
CA PHE A 384 -12.67 10.83 11.63
C PHE A 384 -13.14 10.70 10.17
N ARG A 385 -13.74 9.57 9.81
CA ARG A 385 -14.18 9.18 8.47
C ARG A 385 -13.02 9.16 7.48
N PRO A 386 -12.01 8.30 7.70
CA PRO A 386 -10.75 8.32 6.97
C PRO A 386 -10.89 8.15 5.45
N ASP A 387 -11.79 7.30 5.00
CA ASP A 387 -12.00 6.98 3.57
C ASP A 387 -12.97 7.93 2.86
N GLN A 388 -13.56 8.89 3.58
CA GLN A 388 -14.44 9.89 2.96
C GLN A 388 -13.61 10.92 2.18
N ASP A 389 -14.06 11.27 0.97
CA ASP A 389 -13.51 12.41 0.23
C ASP A 389 -13.60 13.68 1.08
N ILE A 390 -12.50 14.46 1.13
CA ILE A 390 -12.50 15.75 1.82
C ILE A 390 -13.02 16.85 0.89
N THR A 391 -13.85 17.73 1.42
CA THR A 391 -14.31 18.92 0.68
C THR A 391 -13.24 20.03 0.66
N ARG A 392 -13.32 20.94 -0.29
CA ARG A 392 -12.42 22.10 -0.37
C ARG A 392 -12.48 22.95 0.91
N ALA A 393 -13.67 23.16 1.47
CA ALA A 393 -13.84 23.90 2.72
C ALA A 393 -13.17 23.19 3.91
N GLU A 394 -13.33 21.87 4.03
CA GLU A 394 -12.67 21.09 5.07
C GLU A 394 -11.14 21.13 4.91
N ALA A 395 -10.64 20.96 3.68
CA ALA A 395 -9.21 21.06 3.39
C ALA A 395 -8.66 22.44 3.74
N ILE A 396 -9.34 23.52 3.34
CA ILE A 396 -8.93 24.90 3.63
C ILE A 396 -8.90 25.18 5.13
N ALA A 397 -9.88 24.69 5.88
CA ALA A 397 -9.85 24.83 7.33
C ALA A 397 -8.64 24.12 7.98
N ILE A 398 -8.21 23.00 7.40
CA ILE A 398 -6.99 22.32 7.86
C ILE A 398 -5.75 23.10 7.39
N PHE A 399 -5.68 23.56 6.15
CA PHE A 399 -4.57 24.38 5.67
C PHE A 399 -4.35 25.63 6.54
N ASN A 400 -5.42 26.34 6.92
CA ASN A 400 -5.31 27.49 7.81
C ASN A 400 -4.72 27.10 9.18
N ARG A 401 -5.14 25.96 9.75
CA ARG A 401 -4.54 25.45 11.00
C ARG A 401 -3.07 25.07 10.82
N VAL A 402 -2.72 24.43 9.72
CA VAL A 402 -1.33 24.09 9.36
C VAL A 402 -0.46 25.36 9.28
N LEU A 403 -1.01 26.47 8.76
CA LEU A 403 -0.34 27.76 8.73
C LEU A 403 -0.44 28.55 10.04
N GLY A 404 -1.15 28.04 11.06
CA GLY A 404 -1.39 28.73 12.30
C GLY A 404 -2.31 29.94 12.18
N ARG A 405 -3.13 30.02 11.12
CA ARG A 405 -4.07 31.12 10.87
C ARG A 405 -5.38 30.89 11.63
N ALA A 406 -5.92 31.95 12.18
CA ALA A 406 -7.13 31.94 12.99
C ALA A 406 -8.13 33.05 12.55
N PRO A 407 -8.67 32.98 11.33
CA PRO A 407 -9.54 34.00 10.80
C PRO A 407 -10.84 34.13 11.59
N ASP A 408 -11.26 35.37 11.87
CA ASP A 408 -12.53 35.69 12.51
C ASP A 408 -13.43 36.47 11.57
N LYS A 409 -14.65 35.99 11.36
CA LYS A 409 -15.61 36.58 10.39
C LYS A 409 -16.00 38.01 10.67
N ASP A 410 -15.94 38.44 11.93
CA ASP A 410 -16.34 39.77 12.36
C ASP A 410 -15.17 40.79 12.28
N HIS A 411 -13.97 40.31 11.92
CA HIS A 411 -12.75 41.12 11.85
C HIS A 411 -12.07 41.06 10.48
N LEU A 412 -12.81 40.70 9.43
CA LEU A 412 -12.37 40.78 8.05
C LEU A 412 -12.53 42.19 7.50
N LEU A 413 -11.76 42.56 6.48
CA LEU A 413 -11.85 43.86 5.85
C LEU A 413 -12.95 43.92 4.78
N PRO A 414 -13.73 45.02 4.71
CA PRO A 414 -14.91 45.11 3.82
C PRO A 414 -14.55 45.08 2.33
N ASP A 415 -13.36 45.55 1.96
CA ASP A 415 -12.89 45.64 0.55
C ASP A 415 -12.20 44.34 0.08
N MET A 416 -12.31 43.25 0.84
CA MET A 416 -11.76 41.96 0.48
C MET A 416 -12.42 41.38 -0.79
N ILE A 417 -11.71 40.47 -1.47
CA ILE A 417 -12.28 39.67 -2.56
C ILE A 417 -13.38 38.79 -1.99
N THR A 418 -14.55 38.82 -2.58
CA THR A 418 -15.70 37.98 -2.20
C THR A 418 -16.07 37.05 -3.35
N TRP A 419 -16.66 35.90 -3.01
CA TRP A 419 -17.01 34.85 -3.96
C TRP A 419 -18.52 34.61 -3.93
N PRO A 420 -19.18 34.52 -5.09
CA PRO A 420 -20.65 34.36 -5.14
C PRO A 420 -21.17 33.14 -4.41
N ASP A 421 -20.39 32.08 -4.31
CA ASP A 421 -20.72 30.83 -3.62
C ASP A 421 -20.16 30.74 -2.18
N ASN A 422 -19.61 31.86 -1.65
CA ASN A 422 -19.15 32.00 -0.27
C ASN A 422 -19.68 33.30 0.37
N MET A 423 -20.98 33.57 0.20
CA MET A 423 -21.61 34.81 0.71
C MET A 423 -22.34 34.60 2.04
N ASP A 424 -22.61 33.35 2.46
CA ASP A 424 -23.26 33.09 3.75
C ASP A 424 -22.23 33.21 4.88
N THR A 425 -22.26 34.35 5.57
CA THR A 425 -21.36 34.63 6.72
C THR A 425 -21.61 33.74 7.93
N ASN A 426 -22.69 32.94 7.95
CA ASN A 426 -22.96 31.93 8.98
C ASN A 426 -22.45 30.55 8.59
N ALA A 427 -22.03 30.34 7.35
CA ALA A 427 -21.40 29.09 6.98
C ALA A 427 -20.11 28.91 7.79
N TRP A 428 -19.90 27.71 8.34
CA TRP A 428 -18.77 27.41 9.21
C TRP A 428 -17.41 27.63 8.53
N TYR A 429 -17.37 27.54 7.23
CA TYR A 429 -16.17 27.70 6.41
C TYR A 429 -15.96 29.14 5.89
N TYR A 430 -16.92 30.05 6.08
CA TYR A 430 -16.90 31.40 5.48
C TYR A 430 -15.57 32.13 5.72
N ALA A 431 -15.18 32.31 6.97
CA ALA A 431 -13.95 33.02 7.31
C ALA A 431 -12.70 32.30 6.78
N ASN A 432 -12.69 30.94 6.85
CA ASN A 432 -11.59 30.15 6.32
C ASN A 432 -11.40 30.32 4.80
N MET A 433 -12.50 30.40 4.05
CA MET A 433 -12.44 30.61 2.60
C MET A 433 -11.95 32.02 2.27
N GLN A 434 -12.37 33.02 3.01
CA GLN A 434 -11.91 34.41 2.83
C GLN A 434 -10.41 34.54 3.15
N GLU A 435 -9.95 33.91 4.23
CA GLU A 435 -8.54 33.80 4.60
C GLU A 435 -7.67 33.22 3.50
N ALA A 436 -8.13 32.12 2.91
CA ALA A 436 -7.37 31.40 1.88
C ALA A 436 -7.27 32.15 0.55
N THR A 437 -8.21 33.08 0.28
CA THR A 437 -8.35 33.76 -1.01
C THR A 437 -7.95 35.23 -0.99
N ASN A 438 -7.60 35.78 0.18
CA ASN A 438 -7.20 37.17 0.34
C ASN A 438 -5.83 37.28 0.99
N SER A 439 -4.95 38.09 0.43
CA SER A 439 -3.67 38.45 1.06
C SER A 439 -3.86 39.67 1.95
N HIS A 440 -3.32 39.63 3.18
CA HIS A 440 -3.53 40.69 4.16
C HIS A 440 -2.45 40.73 5.24
N ASP A 441 -2.34 41.86 5.91
CA ASP A 441 -1.67 42.02 7.19
C ASP A 441 -2.69 41.85 8.32
N TYR A 442 -2.25 41.35 9.48
CA TYR A 442 -3.12 41.08 10.60
C TYR A 442 -2.48 41.39 11.96
N ASP A 443 -3.31 41.58 12.97
CA ASP A 443 -2.94 41.56 14.38
C ASP A 443 -3.56 40.33 15.04
N ARG A 444 -2.79 39.62 15.88
CA ARG A 444 -3.31 38.50 16.65
C ARG A 444 -3.83 38.97 17.99
N VAL A 445 -5.07 38.65 18.30
CA VAL A 445 -5.77 39.09 19.49
C VAL A 445 -6.18 37.86 20.30
N LYS A 446 -6.06 37.98 21.63
CA LYS A 446 -6.53 36.94 22.56
C LYS A 446 -7.81 37.39 23.22
N ALA A 447 -8.88 36.65 23.03
CA ALA A 447 -10.18 36.88 23.67
C ALA A 447 -10.15 36.60 25.19
N ALA A 448 -11.16 37.04 25.89
CA ALA A 448 -11.25 36.88 27.35
C ALA A 448 -11.37 35.38 27.79
N ASP A 449 -11.87 34.54 26.91
CA ASP A 449 -11.96 33.08 27.13
C ASP A 449 -10.65 32.33 26.79
N GLY A 450 -9.62 33.06 26.33
CA GLY A 450 -8.32 32.52 25.96
C GLY A 450 -8.20 32.11 24.48
N THR A 451 -9.27 32.18 23.70
CA THR A 451 -9.24 31.92 22.25
C THR A 451 -8.43 32.99 21.53
N GLU A 452 -7.57 32.59 20.61
CA GLU A 452 -6.83 33.50 19.73
C GLU A 452 -7.52 33.61 18.38
N TYR A 453 -7.60 34.87 17.88
CA TYR A 453 -8.14 35.14 16.55
C TYR A 453 -7.36 36.32 15.89
N GLU A 454 -7.60 36.48 14.60
CA GLU A 454 -6.92 37.50 13.80
C GLU A 454 -7.87 38.62 13.42
N VAL A 455 -7.34 39.85 13.51
CA VAL A 455 -7.98 41.09 13.03
C VAL A 455 -7.21 41.55 11.82
N TRP A 456 -7.86 41.56 10.65
CA TRP A 456 -7.22 42.03 9.43
C TRP A 456 -7.01 43.52 9.48
N THR A 457 -5.79 43.98 9.20
CA THR A 457 -5.41 45.41 9.33
C THR A 457 -5.23 46.08 7.98
N LYS A 458 -4.84 45.34 6.96
CA LYS A 458 -4.59 45.86 5.61
C LYS A 458 -4.69 44.74 4.57
N LEU A 459 -5.36 45.00 3.44
CA LEU A 459 -5.33 44.13 2.28
C LEU A 459 -4.03 44.30 1.51
N LEU A 460 -3.46 43.20 1.10
CA LEU A 460 -2.27 43.13 0.25
C LEU A 460 -2.67 42.65 -1.15
N PRO A 461 -1.88 42.98 -2.19
CA PRO A 461 -2.07 42.42 -3.51
C PRO A 461 -1.98 40.92 -3.49
N VAL A 462 -2.84 40.24 -4.27
CA VAL A 462 -2.81 38.77 -4.39
C VAL A 462 -1.71 38.38 -5.37
N ARG A 463 -0.89 37.42 -4.98
CA ARG A 463 0.15 36.85 -5.84
C ARG A 463 -0.47 36.21 -7.08
N ASP A 464 0.04 36.49 -8.27
CA ASP A 464 -0.35 35.81 -9.49
C ASP A 464 0.35 34.46 -9.61
N TRP A 465 -0.21 33.49 -8.91
CA TRP A 465 0.34 32.13 -8.90
C TRP A 465 0.46 31.51 -10.28
N ALA A 466 -0.45 31.79 -11.21
CA ALA A 466 -0.41 31.26 -12.56
C ALA A 466 0.78 31.84 -13.34
N ALA A 467 1.07 33.14 -13.18
CA ALA A 467 2.24 33.76 -13.77
C ALA A 467 3.53 33.24 -13.14
N PHE A 468 3.61 33.14 -11.82
CA PHE A 468 4.76 32.55 -11.12
C PHE A 468 5.05 31.11 -11.57
N GLU A 469 4.05 30.26 -11.53
CA GLU A 469 4.19 28.84 -11.91
C GLU A 469 4.67 28.70 -13.38
N THR A 470 4.19 29.59 -14.28
CA THR A 470 4.64 29.61 -15.68
C THR A 470 6.08 30.08 -15.81
N GLU A 471 6.47 31.12 -15.08
CA GLU A 471 7.82 31.65 -15.10
C GLU A 471 8.81 30.65 -14.53
N TRP A 472 8.53 30.05 -13.38
CA TRP A 472 9.36 29.03 -12.75
C TRP A 472 9.52 27.79 -13.64
N ALA A 473 8.44 27.35 -14.28
CA ALA A 473 8.49 26.22 -15.21
C ALA A 473 9.40 26.53 -16.42
N THR A 474 9.39 27.77 -16.92
CA THR A 474 10.21 28.22 -18.04
C THR A 474 11.67 28.39 -17.63
N ALA A 475 11.92 28.95 -16.44
CA ALA A 475 13.25 29.17 -15.90
C ALA A 475 13.91 27.88 -15.39
N GLY A 476 13.14 26.82 -15.12
CA GLY A 476 13.61 25.60 -14.48
C GLY A 476 14.05 25.80 -13.02
N SER A 477 13.55 26.83 -12.37
CA SER A 477 13.85 27.19 -10.98
C SER A 477 12.74 28.03 -10.39
N ALA A 478 12.41 27.80 -9.13
CA ALA A 478 11.46 28.64 -8.38
C ALA A 478 12.14 29.86 -7.72
N LYS A 479 13.26 30.29 -8.25
CA LYS A 479 13.90 31.52 -7.77
C LYS A 479 12.94 32.67 -7.90
N ASN A 480 12.75 33.41 -6.80
CA ASN A 480 11.79 34.51 -6.76
C ASN A 480 12.12 35.59 -7.83
N PRO A 481 11.26 35.79 -8.86
CA PRO A 481 11.51 36.74 -9.94
C PRO A 481 11.18 38.19 -9.55
N GLY A 482 10.85 38.44 -8.31
CA GLY A 482 10.26 39.67 -7.81
C GLY A 482 8.76 39.52 -7.54
N GLU A 483 8.16 40.57 -7.07
CA GLU A 483 6.72 40.56 -6.75
C GLU A 483 5.88 40.64 -8.03
N ILE A 484 5.23 39.52 -8.40
CA ILE A 484 4.23 39.50 -9.46
C ILE A 484 2.85 39.43 -8.79
N PHE A 485 2.06 40.48 -9.00
CA PHE A 485 0.70 40.56 -8.48
C PHE A 485 -0.31 40.49 -9.61
N SER A 486 -1.45 39.85 -9.36
CA SER A 486 -2.55 39.90 -10.30
C SER A 486 -3.05 41.34 -10.43
N SER A 487 -3.16 41.84 -11.65
CA SER A 487 -3.94 43.07 -11.91
C SER A 487 -5.40 42.73 -11.64
N ASN A 488 -5.99 43.37 -10.63
CA ASN A 488 -7.43 43.32 -10.35
C ASN A 488 -8.27 43.72 -11.58
#